data_059f050fa9dde7f9ee2a9cd5cd4dd749
#
_entry.id   059f050fa9dde7f9ee2a9cd5cd4dd749
#
_cell.length_a   1.000
_cell.length_b   1.000
_cell.length_c   1.000
_cell.angle_alpha   90.00
_cell.angle_beta   90.00
_cell.angle_gamma   90.00
#
_symmetry.space_group_name_H-M   'P 1'
#
loop_
_entity.id
_entity.type
_entity.pdbx_description
1 polymer ?
#
loop_
_entity_poly.entity_id
_entity_poly.type
_entity_poly.pdbx_seq_one_letter_code
_entity_poly.pdbx_strand_id
1 'polypeptide(L)'
;IWISNAGFAHVFIVFARIEDDKNITGFVFEKDKVEGLTLNPEEAKLGIRSSSTRQVFYNKVKVPKSAMLGKRGEGFKIAMNSLNVGRIKLGIAVTGASKKIINYAIGYANERKQFKTPISSFGAIQFKLAEMATKTYVADAGNYRCGQNIEDNIKRLESEGLALQDAKLQGVEEYAIECAILKVFSSEVVQFTSDEAVQIYGGMGFSAESEVEACYRDARISRIYEGTNEINRLLIVKMVLKKAVTGEIDFFGPAKNVAKELMSIPSFEEPSNEIFSEFKVVL
;
A
#
# COMPACT_ATOMS: atom_id res chain seq x y z
N ILE A 1 -8.67 -21.33 -2.61
CA ILE A 1 -8.11 -19.97 -2.50
C ILE A 1 -9.15 -19.02 -1.89
N TRP A 2 -8.75 -18.11 -0.98
CA TRP A 2 -9.63 -17.08 -0.43
C TRP A 2 -9.74 -15.89 -1.36
N ILE A 3 -10.97 -15.49 -1.64
CA ILE A 3 -11.24 -14.39 -2.56
C ILE A 3 -12.23 -13.41 -1.93
N SER A 4 -11.85 -12.14 -1.85
CA SER A 4 -12.75 -11.05 -1.47
C SER A 4 -13.85 -10.90 -2.52
N ASN A 5 -15.06 -10.61 -2.06
CA ASN A 5 -16.27 -10.46 -2.86
C ASN A 5 -16.74 -11.72 -3.62
N ALA A 6 -16.10 -12.89 -3.44
CA ALA A 6 -16.50 -14.11 -4.16
C ALA A 6 -17.97 -14.47 -3.97
N GLY A 7 -18.56 -14.12 -2.81
CA GLY A 7 -19.97 -14.32 -2.52
C GLY A 7 -20.93 -13.56 -3.43
N PHE A 8 -20.50 -12.37 -3.88
CA PHE A 8 -21.31 -11.44 -4.68
C PHE A 8 -20.84 -11.31 -6.14
N ALA A 9 -19.58 -11.71 -6.42
CA ALA A 9 -19.01 -11.57 -7.75
C ALA A 9 -19.74 -12.45 -8.78
N HIS A 10 -20.12 -11.86 -9.91
CA HIS A 10 -20.63 -12.57 -11.08
C HIS A 10 -19.52 -12.89 -12.09
N VAL A 11 -18.46 -12.06 -12.14
CA VAL A 11 -17.34 -12.22 -13.04
C VAL A 11 -16.10 -12.59 -12.25
N PHE A 12 -15.39 -13.61 -12.72
CA PHE A 12 -14.15 -14.08 -12.13
C PHE A 12 -12.99 -13.89 -13.11
N ILE A 13 -11.88 -13.35 -12.61
CA ILE A 13 -10.60 -13.33 -13.30
C ILE A 13 -9.69 -14.34 -12.61
N VAL A 14 -9.20 -15.30 -13.38
CA VAL A 14 -8.39 -16.40 -12.87
C VAL A 14 -7.07 -16.45 -13.63
N PHE A 15 -5.97 -16.60 -12.91
CA PHE A 15 -4.66 -16.79 -13.48
C PHE A 15 -4.22 -18.24 -13.28
N ALA A 16 -3.93 -18.93 -14.37
CA ALA A 16 -3.55 -20.34 -14.35
C ALA A 16 -2.47 -20.63 -15.41
N ARG A 17 -1.75 -21.72 -15.23
CA ARG A 17 -0.86 -22.25 -16.25
C ARG A 17 -1.64 -23.09 -17.25
N ILE A 18 -1.28 -22.98 -18.51
CA ILE A 18 -1.76 -23.89 -19.56
C ILE A 18 -0.68 -24.96 -19.74
N GLU A 19 -1.03 -26.21 -19.47
CA GLU A 19 -0.09 -27.36 -19.63
C GLU A 19 1.26 -27.07 -18.93
N ASP A 20 2.36 -27.22 -19.66
CA ASP A 20 3.73 -27.03 -19.17
C ASP A 20 4.27 -25.61 -19.35
N ASP A 21 3.42 -24.64 -19.63
CA ASP A 21 3.84 -23.23 -19.76
C ASP A 21 4.60 -22.76 -18.52
N LYS A 22 5.72 -22.05 -18.72
CA LYS A 22 6.42 -21.37 -17.62
C LYS A 22 5.62 -20.22 -17.03
N ASN A 23 4.87 -19.54 -17.88
CA ASN A 23 4.10 -18.34 -17.53
C ASN A 23 2.63 -18.69 -17.32
N ILE A 24 1.97 -17.87 -16.47
CA ILE A 24 0.54 -17.95 -16.27
C ILE A 24 -0.22 -17.16 -17.35
N THR A 25 -1.43 -17.59 -17.63
CA THR A 25 -2.39 -16.94 -18.54
C THR A 25 -3.58 -16.46 -17.74
N GLY A 26 -4.18 -15.32 -18.09
CA GLY A 26 -5.41 -14.80 -17.52
C GLY A 26 -6.65 -15.37 -18.23
N PHE A 27 -7.69 -15.61 -17.45
CA PHE A 27 -9.02 -16.02 -17.94
C PHE A 27 -10.09 -15.18 -17.27
N VAL A 28 -11.12 -14.78 -18.02
CA VAL A 28 -12.28 -14.06 -17.51
C VAL A 28 -13.54 -14.81 -17.89
N PHE A 29 -14.40 -15.08 -16.92
CA PHE A 29 -15.67 -15.77 -17.15
C PHE A 29 -16.74 -15.37 -16.13
N GLU A 30 -17.99 -15.59 -16.49
CA GLU A 30 -19.12 -15.41 -15.60
C GLU A 30 -19.35 -16.68 -14.78
N LYS A 31 -19.54 -16.52 -13.46
CA LYS A 31 -19.73 -17.62 -12.51
C LYS A 31 -20.88 -18.55 -12.93
N ASP A 32 -21.99 -17.98 -13.35
CA ASP A 32 -23.21 -18.72 -13.65
C ASP A 32 -23.18 -19.44 -15.02
N LYS A 33 -22.12 -19.20 -15.81
CA LYS A 33 -21.89 -19.84 -17.12
C LYS A 33 -20.90 -21.01 -17.05
N VAL A 34 -20.40 -21.36 -15.87
CA VAL A 34 -19.44 -22.45 -15.69
C VAL A 34 -19.91 -23.42 -14.63
N GLU A 35 -19.61 -24.71 -14.84
CA GLU A 35 -19.80 -25.75 -13.85
C GLU A 35 -18.51 -26.04 -13.08
N GLY A 36 -18.60 -26.57 -11.86
CA GLY A 36 -17.44 -26.99 -11.07
C GLY A 36 -16.78 -25.88 -10.24
N LEU A 37 -17.30 -24.64 -10.29
CA LEU A 37 -16.91 -23.58 -9.37
C LEU A 37 -17.81 -23.63 -8.14
N THR A 38 -17.23 -23.77 -6.94
CA THR A 38 -17.95 -23.80 -5.67
C THR A 38 -17.36 -22.85 -4.67
N LEU A 39 -18.21 -22.33 -3.79
CA LEU A 39 -17.85 -21.37 -2.75
C LEU A 39 -18.19 -21.95 -1.38
N ASN A 40 -17.26 -21.85 -0.44
CA ASN A 40 -17.54 -22.13 0.97
C ASN A 40 -18.36 -20.99 1.62
N PRO A 41 -18.89 -21.17 2.83
CA PRO A 41 -19.47 -20.11 3.64
C PRO A 41 -18.50 -18.92 3.84
N GLU A 42 -19.04 -17.81 4.36
CA GLU A 42 -18.24 -16.63 4.71
C GLU A 42 -17.20 -16.96 5.78
N GLU A 43 -15.99 -16.44 5.60
CA GLU A 43 -14.90 -16.61 6.56
C GLU A 43 -15.10 -15.73 7.80
N ALA A 44 -14.86 -16.31 8.98
CA ALA A 44 -14.77 -15.57 10.22
C ALA A 44 -13.42 -14.84 10.29
N LYS A 45 -13.42 -13.52 10.19
CA LYS A 45 -12.19 -12.71 10.10
C LYS A 45 -11.96 -11.87 11.36
N LEU A 46 -10.68 -11.50 11.58
CA LEU A 46 -10.29 -10.59 12.65
C LEU A 46 -10.96 -9.21 12.46
N GLY A 47 -10.87 -8.63 11.28
CA GLY A 47 -11.43 -7.33 10.91
C GLY A 47 -12.06 -7.34 9.53
N ILE A 48 -12.47 -6.17 9.05
CA ILE A 48 -13.24 -5.96 7.81
C ILE A 48 -14.38 -6.98 7.64
N ARG A 49 -15.12 -7.22 8.73
CA ARG A 49 -16.14 -8.26 8.80
C ARG A 49 -17.32 -8.01 7.87
N SER A 50 -17.57 -6.76 7.49
CA SER A 50 -18.59 -6.37 6.51
C SER A 50 -18.22 -6.70 5.05
N SER A 51 -16.95 -7.03 4.77
CA SER A 51 -16.50 -7.45 3.45
C SER A 51 -16.62 -8.97 3.30
N SER A 52 -17.28 -9.45 2.24
CA SER A 52 -17.34 -10.88 1.93
C SER A 52 -15.96 -11.43 1.63
N THR A 53 -15.66 -12.59 2.18
CA THR A 53 -14.47 -13.39 1.84
C THR A 53 -14.83 -14.86 1.94
N ARG A 54 -14.68 -15.57 0.83
CA ARG A 54 -14.99 -17.01 0.77
C ARG A 54 -13.85 -17.77 0.13
N GLN A 55 -13.75 -19.05 0.47
CA GLN A 55 -12.92 -19.97 -0.25
C GLN A 55 -13.58 -20.34 -1.58
N VAL A 56 -12.81 -20.28 -2.65
CA VAL A 56 -13.21 -20.65 -4.01
C VAL A 56 -12.50 -21.91 -4.43
N PHE A 57 -13.25 -22.86 -4.92
CA PHE A 57 -12.76 -24.14 -5.44
C PHE A 57 -13.09 -24.27 -6.91
N TYR A 58 -12.13 -24.74 -7.69
CA TYR A 58 -12.24 -25.00 -9.11
C TYR A 58 -12.10 -26.51 -9.35
N ASN A 59 -13.18 -27.19 -9.62
CA ASN A 59 -13.19 -28.62 -9.90
C ASN A 59 -13.52 -28.87 -11.38
N LYS A 60 -12.48 -29.03 -12.20
CA LYS A 60 -12.61 -29.27 -13.65
C LYS A 60 -13.50 -28.22 -14.35
N VAL A 61 -13.42 -26.95 -13.93
CA VAL A 61 -14.15 -25.85 -14.55
C VAL A 61 -13.74 -25.72 -16.01
N LYS A 62 -14.72 -25.79 -16.90
CA LYS A 62 -14.51 -25.64 -18.33
C LYS A 62 -14.85 -24.21 -18.75
N VAL A 63 -13.93 -23.55 -19.43
CA VAL A 63 -14.11 -22.21 -19.99
C VAL A 63 -13.84 -22.24 -21.51
N PRO A 64 -14.55 -21.43 -22.33
CA PRO A 64 -14.27 -21.36 -23.75
C PRO A 64 -12.91 -20.69 -24.01
N LYS A 65 -12.32 -20.93 -25.17
CA LYS A 65 -11.05 -20.27 -25.57
C LYS A 65 -11.17 -18.74 -25.59
N SER A 66 -12.35 -18.22 -25.88
CA SER A 66 -12.65 -16.77 -25.82
C SER A 66 -12.61 -16.16 -24.44
N ALA A 67 -12.57 -16.96 -23.37
CA ALA A 67 -12.39 -16.49 -21.99
C ALA A 67 -10.94 -16.07 -21.70
N MET A 68 -9.99 -16.32 -22.59
CA MET A 68 -8.60 -15.92 -22.41
C MET A 68 -8.48 -14.39 -22.40
N LEU A 69 -7.87 -13.85 -21.34
CA LEU A 69 -7.62 -12.43 -21.13
C LEU A 69 -6.21 -12.09 -21.62
N GLY A 70 -6.12 -11.29 -22.68
CA GLY A 70 -4.85 -10.98 -23.34
C GLY A 70 -4.31 -12.18 -24.13
N LYS A 71 -3.00 -12.35 -24.19
CA LYS A 71 -2.35 -13.44 -24.90
C LYS A 71 -1.88 -14.53 -23.92
N ARG A 72 -1.69 -15.77 -24.46
CA ARG A 72 -1.14 -16.89 -23.69
C ARG A 72 0.22 -16.48 -23.08
N GLY A 73 0.39 -16.69 -21.77
CA GLY A 73 1.61 -16.38 -21.05
C GLY A 73 1.75 -14.94 -20.55
N GLU A 74 0.80 -14.04 -20.85
CA GLU A 74 0.81 -12.63 -20.38
C GLU A 74 0.14 -12.42 -19.01
N GLY A 75 -0.40 -13.44 -18.40
CA GLY A 75 -1.15 -13.33 -17.14
C GLY A 75 -0.35 -12.69 -16.00
N PHE A 76 0.96 -12.93 -15.93
CA PHE A 76 1.80 -12.30 -14.90
C PHE A 76 1.89 -10.76 -15.08
N LYS A 77 2.05 -10.30 -16.31
CA LYS A 77 2.08 -8.86 -16.62
C LYS A 77 0.77 -8.19 -16.23
N ILE A 78 -0.35 -8.81 -16.60
CA ILE A 78 -1.70 -8.30 -16.26
C ILE A 78 -1.90 -8.24 -14.74
N ALA A 79 -1.53 -9.31 -14.03
CA ALA A 79 -1.65 -9.38 -12.58
C ALA A 79 -0.78 -8.33 -11.88
N MET A 80 0.47 -8.13 -12.32
CA MET A 80 1.38 -7.15 -11.71
C MET A 80 0.91 -5.72 -11.92
N ASN A 81 0.39 -5.36 -13.09
CA ASN A 81 -0.16 -4.04 -13.34
C ASN A 81 -1.40 -3.76 -12.46
N SER A 82 -2.27 -4.76 -12.29
CA SER A 82 -3.40 -4.65 -11.36
C SER A 82 -2.92 -4.45 -9.91
N LEU A 83 -1.87 -5.16 -9.49
CA LEU A 83 -1.29 -5.01 -8.14
C LEU A 83 -0.65 -3.65 -7.91
N ASN A 84 0.01 -3.04 -8.90
CA ASN A 84 0.58 -1.70 -8.74
C ASN A 84 -0.51 -0.65 -8.50
N VAL A 85 -1.62 -0.72 -9.25
CA VAL A 85 -2.79 0.13 -9.02
C VAL A 85 -3.42 -0.16 -7.65
N GLY A 86 -3.52 -1.43 -7.25
CA GLY A 86 -4.02 -1.84 -5.94
C GLY A 86 -3.20 -1.26 -4.80
N ARG A 87 -1.87 -1.26 -4.92
CA ARG A 87 -0.95 -0.73 -3.89
C ARG A 87 -1.13 0.76 -3.64
N ILE A 88 -1.17 1.58 -4.69
CA ILE A 88 -1.36 3.03 -4.51
C ILE A 88 -2.76 3.34 -3.97
N LYS A 89 -3.80 2.64 -4.46
CA LYS A 89 -5.17 2.78 -3.93
C LYS A 89 -5.24 2.40 -2.45
N LEU A 90 -4.57 1.32 -2.06
CA LEU A 90 -4.49 0.94 -0.65
C LEU A 90 -3.85 2.05 0.18
N GLY A 91 -2.68 2.58 -0.26
CA GLY A 91 -1.99 3.65 0.43
C GLY A 91 -2.89 4.85 0.69
N ILE A 92 -3.63 5.30 -0.33
CA ILE A 92 -4.58 6.42 -0.23
C ILE A 92 -5.73 6.09 0.73
N ALA A 93 -6.34 4.91 0.60
CA ALA A 93 -7.50 4.51 1.40
C ALA A 93 -7.16 4.44 2.90
N VAL A 94 -6.04 3.80 3.26
CA VAL A 94 -5.64 3.67 4.67
C VAL A 94 -5.14 4.98 5.26
N THR A 95 -4.61 5.90 4.45
CA THR A 95 -4.28 7.27 4.89
C THR A 95 -5.55 8.05 5.23
N GLY A 96 -6.61 7.91 4.42
CA GLY A 96 -7.93 8.46 4.75
C GLY A 96 -8.49 7.90 6.05
N ALA A 97 -8.35 6.59 6.28
CA ALA A 97 -8.72 5.95 7.53
C ALA A 97 -7.92 6.51 8.72
N SER A 98 -6.60 6.71 8.58
CA SER A 98 -5.74 7.29 9.61
C SER A 98 -6.22 8.68 10.02
N LYS A 99 -6.58 9.55 9.07
CA LYS A 99 -7.15 10.88 9.35
C LYS A 99 -8.42 10.80 10.21
N LYS A 100 -9.31 9.86 9.92
CA LYS A 100 -10.53 9.66 10.69
C LYS A 100 -10.25 9.15 12.09
N ILE A 101 -9.33 8.20 12.24
CA ILE A 101 -8.90 7.64 13.52
C ILE A 101 -8.31 8.73 14.42
N ILE A 102 -7.47 9.61 13.87
CA ILE A 102 -6.90 10.74 14.60
C ILE A 102 -8.01 11.67 15.11
N ASN A 103 -9.03 11.95 14.30
CA ASN A 103 -10.15 12.78 14.74
C ASN A 103 -10.93 12.15 15.90
N TYR A 104 -11.13 10.83 15.91
CA TYR A 104 -11.71 10.13 17.05
C TYR A 104 -10.83 10.28 18.30
N ALA A 105 -9.52 10.06 18.16
CA ALA A 105 -8.58 10.18 19.27
C ALA A 105 -8.54 11.60 19.85
N ILE A 106 -8.55 12.63 19.00
CA ILE A 106 -8.58 14.06 19.42
C ILE A 106 -9.88 14.37 20.15
N GLY A 107 -11.03 13.97 19.59
CA GLY A 107 -12.35 14.21 20.20
C GLY A 107 -12.40 13.59 21.60
N TYR A 108 -12.07 12.31 21.72
CA TYR A 108 -12.04 11.63 23.01
C TYR A 108 -11.06 12.27 24.00
N ALA A 109 -9.85 12.62 23.56
CA ALA A 109 -8.84 13.21 24.44
C ALA A 109 -9.28 14.58 25.00
N ASN A 110 -10.07 15.34 24.26
CA ASN A 110 -10.61 16.63 24.70
C ASN A 110 -11.76 16.48 25.73
N GLU A 111 -12.57 15.45 25.58
CA GLU A 111 -13.73 15.19 26.45
C GLU A 111 -13.36 14.43 27.72
N ARG A 112 -12.49 13.43 27.60
CA ARG A 112 -12.10 12.56 28.71
C ARG A 112 -11.23 13.31 29.71
N LYS A 113 -11.65 13.31 30.98
CA LYS A 113 -10.89 13.92 32.07
C LYS A 113 -10.29 12.86 33.00
N GLN A 114 -9.05 13.06 33.36
CA GLN A 114 -8.35 12.38 34.45
C GLN A 114 -7.60 13.44 35.29
N PHE A 115 -7.48 13.21 36.58
CA PHE A 115 -6.88 14.17 37.48
C PHE A 115 -7.49 15.58 37.36
N LYS A 116 -8.79 15.64 37.14
CA LYS A 116 -9.61 16.87 36.95
C LYS A 116 -9.32 17.68 35.67
N THR A 117 -8.56 17.13 34.74
CA THR A 117 -8.07 17.82 33.54
C THR A 117 -8.36 16.98 32.30
N PRO A 118 -8.71 17.56 31.13
CA PRO A 118 -8.78 16.82 29.87
C PRO A 118 -7.46 16.12 29.59
N ILE A 119 -7.52 14.87 29.11
CA ILE A 119 -6.28 14.12 28.88
C ILE A 119 -5.45 14.70 27.71
N SER A 120 -6.07 15.48 26.81
CA SER A 120 -5.39 16.22 25.75
C SER A 120 -4.35 17.24 26.24
N SER A 121 -4.42 17.65 27.51
CA SER A 121 -3.42 18.57 28.10
C SER A 121 -2.15 17.89 28.61
N PHE A 122 -2.14 16.54 28.66
CA PHE A 122 -0.93 15.80 29.10
C PHE A 122 0.06 15.67 27.94
N GLY A 123 1.34 15.98 28.21
CA GLY A 123 2.41 15.93 27.21
C GLY A 123 2.53 14.57 26.51
N ALA A 124 2.30 13.47 27.23
CA ALA A 124 2.30 12.13 26.63
C ALA A 124 1.20 11.93 25.57
N ILE A 125 0.00 12.48 25.80
CA ILE A 125 -1.11 12.41 24.82
C ILE A 125 -0.84 13.34 23.65
N GLN A 126 -0.34 14.54 23.90
CA GLN A 126 0.05 15.50 22.86
C GLN A 126 1.12 14.93 21.94
N PHE A 127 2.13 14.26 22.51
CA PHE A 127 3.18 13.59 21.74
C PHE A 127 2.60 12.50 20.82
N LYS A 128 1.73 11.62 21.35
CA LYS A 128 1.06 10.58 20.55
C LYS A 128 0.26 11.17 19.39
N LEU A 129 -0.57 12.17 19.66
CA LEU A 129 -1.37 12.84 18.63
C LEU A 129 -0.51 13.55 17.57
N ALA A 130 0.60 14.16 17.98
CA ALA A 130 1.54 14.80 17.06
C ALA A 130 2.22 13.76 16.14
N GLU A 131 2.68 12.63 16.70
CA GLU A 131 3.26 11.54 15.92
C GLU A 131 2.25 10.92 14.92
N MET A 132 1.01 10.69 15.37
CA MET A 132 -0.06 10.22 14.50
C MET A 132 -0.30 11.19 13.34
N ALA A 133 -0.41 12.48 13.62
CA ALA A 133 -0.65 13.51 12.63
C ALA A 133 0.52 13.64 11.64
N THR A 134 1.75 13.68 12.14
CA THR A 134 2.96 13.82 11.32
C THR A 134 3.12 12.64 10.36
N LYS A 135 3.02 11.41 10.85
CA LYS A 135 3.14 10.20 10.02
C LYS A 135 2.03 10.15 8.96
N THR A 136 0.80 10.53 9.33
CA THR A 136 -0.33 10.56 8.39
C THR A 136 -0.14 11.64 7.33
N TYR A 137 0.36 12.82 7.70
CA TYR A 137 0.68 13.88 6.75
C TYR A 137 1.75 13.45 5.73
N VAL A 138 2.81 12.79 6.19
CA VAL A 138 3.86 12.28 5.30
C VAL A 138 3.31 11.22 4.33
N ALA A 139 2.45 10.32 4.83
CA ALA A 139 1.79 9.32 3.99
C ALA A 139 0.88 9.98 2.94
N ASP A 140 0.12 10.99 3.34
CA ASP A 140 -0.77 11.74 2.46
C ASP A 140 -0.01 12.47 1.35
N ALA A 141 1.02 13.23 1.72
CA ALA A 141 1.87 13.96 0.79
C ALA A 141 2.54 13.02 -0.23
N GLY A 142 3.07 11.87 0.23
CA GLY A 142 3.67 10.87 -0.63
C GLY A 142 2.67 10.25 -1.61
N ASN A 143 1.47 9.90 -1.13
CA ASN A 143 0.43 9.32 -1.98
C ASN A 143 -0.05 10.30 -3.07
N TYR A 144 -0.28 11.58 -2.72
CA TYR A 144 -0.67 12.60 -3.69
C TYR A 144 0.44 12.88 -4.70
N ARG A 145 1.70 12.97 -4.25
CA ARG A 145 2.85 13.17 -5.14
C ARG A 145 2.99 12.00 -6.13
N CYS A 146 2.91 10.78 -5.66
CA CYS A 146 2.99 9.60 -6.52
C CYS A 146 1.81 9.56 -7.53
N GLY A 147 0.60 9.86 -7.07
CA GLY A 147 -0.58 9.94 -7.93
C GLY A 147 -0.41 11.00 -9.03
N GLN A 148 0.10 12.19 -8.70
CA GLN A 148 0.37 13.24 -9.68
C GLN A 148 1.45 12.82 -10.68
N ASN A 149 2.54 12.22 -10.19
CA ASN A 149 3.61 11.74 -11.07
C ASN A 149 3.11 10.69 -12.07
N ILE A 150 2.25 9.76 -11.64
CA ILE A 150 1.61 8.77 -12.51
C ILE A 150 0.75 9.45 -13.58
N GLU A 151 -0.07 10.41 -13.18
CA GLU A 151 -0.96 11.14 -14.09
C GLU A 151 -0.16 11.94 -15.14
N ASP A 152 0.90 12.63 -14.71
CA ASP A 152 1.76 13.40 -15.59
C ASP A 152 2.50 12.49 -16.59
N ASN A 153 2.94 11.31 -16.13
CA ASN A 153 3.58 10.32 -17.00
C ASN A 153 2.60 9.73 -18.02
N ILE A 154 1.36 9.46 -17.63
CA ILE A 154 0.31 9.00 -18.58
C ILE A 154 0.11 10.05 -19.67
N LYS A 155 -0.06 11.32 -19.31
CA LYS A 155 -0.22 12.43 -20.28
C LYS A 155 0.98 12.57 -21.21
N ARG A 156 2.19 12.41 -20.69
CA ARG A 156 3.41 12.42 -21.49
C ARG A 156 3.41 11.29 -22.53
N LEU A 157 3.11 10.07 -22.10
CA LEU A 157 3.06 8.89 -22.99
C LEU A 157 1.97 9.04 -24.08
N GLU A 158 0.83 9.60 -23.74
CA GLU A 158 -0.21 9.93 -24.72
C GLU A 158 0.26 10.97 -25.74
N SER A 159 0.97 12.01 -25.30
CA SER A 159 1.53 13.03 -26.17
C SER A 159 2.63 12.49 -27.10
N GLU A 160 3.29 11.40 -26.71
CA GLU A 160 4.26 10.65 -27.51
C GLU A 160 3.58 9.65 -28.48
N GLY A 161 2.25 9.58 -28.49
CA GLY A 161 1.47 8.79 -29.45
C GLY A 161 1.04 7.41 -28.96
N LEU A 162 1.20 7.07 -27.68
CA LEU A 162 0.68 5.84 -27.14
C LEU A 162 -0.86 5.90 -27.03
N ALA A 163 -1.52 4.77 -27.30
CA ALA A 163 -2.94 4.66 -27.03
C ALA A 163 -3.21 4.79 -25.51
N LEU A 164 -4.29 5.46 -25.11
CA LEU A 164 -4.64 5.73 -23.71
C LEU A 164 -4.52 4.50 -22.80
N GLN A 165 -4.95 3.33 -23.29
CA GLN A 165 -4.89 2.09 -22.51
C GLN A 165 -3.44 1.66 -22.21
N ASP A 166 -2.56 1.75 -23.20
CA ASP A 166 -1.14 1.41 -23.06
C ASP A 166 -0.40 2.46 -22.22
N ALA A 167 -0.73 3.75 -22.42
CA ALA A 167 -0.20 4.86 -21.62
C ALA A 167 -0.54 4.68 -20.12
N LYS A 168 -1.78 4.30 -19.80
CA LYS A 168 -2.19 3.99 -18.41
C LYS A 168 -1.40 2.84 -17.81
N LEU A 169 -1.22 1.74 -18.56
CA LEU A 169 -0.48 0.58 -18.08
C LEU A 169 0.99 0.92 -17.82
N GLN A 170 1.65 1.55 -18.79
CA GLN A 170 3.08 1.92 -18.68
C GLN A 170 3.29 3.04 -17.66
N GLY A 171 2.38 4.01 -17.61
CA GLY A 171 2.44 5.13 -16.67
C GLY A 171 2.44 4.68 -15.22
N VAL A 172 1.65 3.67 -14.88
CA VAL A 172 1.64 3.08 -13.53
C VAL A 172 2.85 2.16 -13.29
N GLU A 173 3.27 1.39 -14.31
CA GLU A 173 4.40 0.46 -14.20
C GLU A 173 5.71 1.18 -13.86
N GLU A 174 5.92 2.38 -14.40
CA GLU A 174 7.11 3.20 -14.11
C GLU A 174 7.25 3.52 -12.61
N TYR A 175 6.13 3.78 -11.92
CA TYR A 175 6.08 4.10 -10.48
C TYR A 175 5.79 2.89 -9.58
N ALA A 176 6.08 1.67 -10.05
CA ALA A 176 5.82 0.44 -9.29
C ALA A 176 6.62 0.38 -7.97
N ILE A 177 7.80 0.98 -7.91
CA ILE A 177 8.64 1.08 -6.70
C ILE A 177 7.97 1.99 -5.69
N GLU A 178 7.57 3.19 -6.09
CA GLU A 178 6.89 4.18 -5.26
C GLU A 178 5.55 3.65 -4.75
N CYS A 179 4.77 3.00 -5.61
CA CYS A 179 3.53 2.33 -5.21
C CYS A 179 3.77 1.28 -4.12
N ALA A 180 4.85 0.50 -4.22
CA ALA A 180 5.20 -0.50 -3.22
C ALA A 180 5.68 0.15 -1.90
N ILE A 181 6.49 1.20 -1.96
CA ILE A 181 6.94 1.99 -0.79
C ILE A 181 5.74 2.58 -0.06
N LEU A 182 4.85 3.25 -0.79
CA LEU A 182 3.68 3.92 -0.21
C LEU A 182 2.68 2.92 0.37
N LYS A 183 2.50 1.76 -0.26
CA LYS A 183 1.70 0.67 0.33
C LYS A 183 2.26 0.23 1.68
N VAL A 184 3.56 -0.01 1.77
CA VAL A 184 4.22 -0.42 3.02
C VAL A 184 4.07 0.68 4.07
N PHE A 185 4.50 1.89 3.75
CA PHE A 185 4.50 3.01 4.68
C PHE A 185 3.09 3.34 5.19
N SER A 186 2.13 3.57 4.28
CA SER A 186 0.76 3.94 4.67
C SER A 186 0.06 2.85 5.48
N SER A 187 0.29 1.56 5.16
CA SER A 187 -0.28 0.45 5.94
C SER A 187 0.31 0.34 7.35
N GLU A 188 1.55 0.75 7.55
CA GLU A 188 2.17 0.83 8.87
C GLU A 188 1.71 2.07 9.64
N VAL A 189 1.49 3.18 8.95
CA VAL A 189 0.92 4.40 9.56
C VAL A 189 -0.50 4.13 10.09
N VAL A 190 -1.39 3.49 9.32
CA VAL A 190 -2.74 3.19 9.81
C VAL A 190 -2.72 2.20 10.98
N GLN A 191 -1.81 1.23 10.98
CA GLN A 191 -1.65 0.33 12.12
C GLN A 191 -1.18 1.10 13.36
N PHE A 192 -0.20 1.98 13.22
CA PHE A 192 0.30 2.84 14.28
C PHE A 192 -0.79 3.78 14.83
N THR A 193 -1.51 4.48 13.94
CA THR A 193 -2.57 5.40 14.37
C THR A 193 -3.73 4.69 15.05
N SER A 194 -4.09 3.49 14.60
CA SER A 194 -5.15 2.71 15.25
C SER A 194 -4.73 2.17 16.61
N ASP A 195 -3.48 1.75 16.77
CA ASP A 195 -2.92 1.28 18.03
C ASP A 195 -2.88 2.41 19.08
N GLU A 196 -2.35 3.58 18.68
CA GLU A 196 -2.30 4.74 19.56
C GLU A 196 -3.69 5.29 19.90
N ALA A 197 -4.66 5.19 19.00
CA ALA A 197 -6.02 5.57 19.29
C ALA A 197 -6.67 4.68 20.37
N VAL A 198 -6.49 3.36 20.27
CA VAL A 198 -6.93 2.42 21.33
C VAL A 198 -6.26 2.77 22.66
N GLN A 199 -4.96 3.09 22.65
CA GLN A 199 -4.22 3.46 23.84
C GLN A 199 -4.73 4.77 24.46
N ILE A 200 -5.05 5.78 23.65
CA ILE A 200 -5.61 7.07 24.11
C ILE A 200 -6.99 6.87 24.73
N TYR A 201 -7.81 5.98 24.17
CA TYR A 201 -9.13 5.61 24.71
C TYR A 201 -9.03 4.80 26.00
N GLY A 202 -7.87 4.17 26.28
CA GLY A 202 -7.68 3.30 27.43
C GLY A 202 -8.64 2.11 27.43
N GLY A 203 -9.22 1.75 28.59
CA GLY A 203 -10.17 0.63 28.68
C GLY A 203 -11.37 0.75 27.74
N MET A 204 -11.84 1.96 27.44
CA MET A 204 -12.91 2.19 26.48
C MET A 204 -12.49 1.79 25.05
N GLY A 205 -11.24 2.01 24.67
CA GLY A 205 -10.71 1.61 23.37
C GLY A 205 -10.63 0.09 23.17
N PHE A 206 -10.66 -0.68 24.24
CA PHE A 206 -10.69 -2.15 24.22
C PHE A 206 -12.10 -2.72 24.17
N SER A 207 -13.13 -1.90 24.40
CA SER A 207 -14.53 -2.29 24.31
C SER A 207 -14.98 -2.38 22.84
N ALA A 208 -15.73 -3.42 22.50
CA ALA A 208 -16.35 -3.57 21.18
C ALA A 208 -17.41 -2.49 20.85
N GLU A 209 -17.76 -1.65 21.81
CA GLU A 209 -18.63 -0.48 21.63
C GLU A 209 -17.89 0.74 21.08
N SER A 210 -16.55 0.69 21.07
CA SER A 210 -15.68 1.78 20.63
C SER A 210 -15.35 1.68 19.14
N GLU A 211 -15.42 2.80 18.44
CA GLU A 211 -15.06 2.87 17.02
C GLU A 211 -13.58 2.53 16.78
N VAL A 212 -12.70 2.87 17.72
CA VAL A 212 -11.25 2.64 17.55
C VAL A 212 -10.87 1.17 17.68
N GLU A 213 -11.65 0.36 18.39
CA GLU A 213 -11.48 -1.09 18.47
C GLU A 213 -11.66 -1.73 17.09
N ALA A 214 -12.75 -1.39 16.40
CA ALA A 214 -13.00 -1.85 15.04
C ALA A 214 -11.90 -1.37 14.07
N CYS A 215 -11.50 -0.11 14.17
CA CYS A 215 -10.41 0.45 13.35
C CYS A 215 -9.10 -0.32 13.53
N TYR A 216 -8.75 -0.70 14.77
CA TYR A 216 -7.56 -1.48 15.07
C TYR A 216 -7.57 -2.85 14.40
N ARG A 217 -8.68 -3.58 14.50
CA ARG A 217 -8.83 -4.89 13.86
C ARG A 217 -8.80 -4.78 12.33
N ASP A 218 -9.46 -3.78 11.77
CA ASP A 218 -9.56 -3.57 10.34
C ASP A 218 -8.22 -3.13 9.73
N ALA A 219 -7.44 -2.32 10.44
CA ALA A 219 -6.12 -1.89 10.00
C ALA A 219 -5.16 -3.06 9.76
N ARG A 220 -5.29 -4.15 10.52
CA ARG A 220 -4.30 -5.24 10.54
C ARG A 220 -4.10 -5.91 9.19
N ILE A 221 -5.13 -6.08 8.39
CA ILE A 221 -5.06 -6.76 7.10
C ILE A 221 -4.27 -5.96 6.05
N SER A 222 -4.19 -4.63 6.19
CA SER A 222 -3.53 -3.75 5.22
C SER A 222 -2.05 -4.08 5.01
N ARG A 223 -1.40 -4.68 6.00
CA ARG A 223 -0.02 -5.14 5.93
C ARG A 223 0.16 -6.50 5.25
N ILE A 224 -0.95 -7.21 4.94
CA ILE A 224 -0.95 -8.60 4.44
C ILE A 224 -1.34 -8.66 2.97
N TYR A 225 -2.46 -8.06 2.59
CA TYR A 225 -2.93 -8.12 1.20
C TYR A 225 -2.20 -7.11 0.30
N GLU A 226 -2.42 -7.18 -1.01
CA GLU A 226 -1.67 -6.45 -2.05
C GLU A 226 -0.15 -6.75 -2.03
N GLY A 227 0.19 -7.98 -1.62
CA GLY A 227 1.53 -8.42 -1.23
C GLY A 227 1.87 -8.01 0.19
N THR A 228 2.39 -8.94 1.00
CA THR A 228 2.79 -8.59 2.37
C THR A 228 3.84 -7.48 2.35
N ASN A 229 3.96 -6.75 3.47
CA ASN A 229 4.96 -5.68 3.56
C ASN A 229 6.38 -6.20 3.34
N GLU A 230 6.68 -7.42 3.80
CA GLU A 230 7.96 -8.08 3.60
C GLU A 230 8.23 -8.35 2.12
N ILE A 231 7.24 -8.91 1.39
CA ILE A 231 7.34 -9.14 -0.06
C ILE A 231 7.55 -7.82 -0.81
N ASN A 232 6.80 -6.76 -0.45
CA ASN A 232 6.96 -5.45 -1.08
C ASN A 232 8.36 -4.85 -0.82
N ARG A 233 8.91 -4.98 0.40
CA ARG A 233 10.29 -4.54 0.71
C ARG A 233 11.33 -5.25 -0.14
N LEU A 234 11.22 -6.57 -0.29
CA LEU A 234 12.09 -7.35 -1.18
C LEU A 234 11.93 -6.93 -2.65
N LEU A 235 10.70 -6.67 -3.08
CA LEU A 235 10.41 -6.20 -4.44
C LEU A 235 11.04 -4.84 -4.71
N ILE A 236 10.93 -3.88 -3.79
CA ILE A 236 11.53 -2.55 -3.89
C ILE A 236 13.04 -2.67 -4.15
N VAL A 237 13.74 -3.40 -3.28
CA VAL A 237 15.19 -3.59 -3.42
C VAL A 237 15.55 -4.25 -4.76
N LYS A 238 14.83 -5.31 -5.13
CA LYS A 238 15.05 -6.01 -6.42
C LYS A 238 14.86 -5.07 -7.61
N MET A 239 13.84 -4.24 -7.60
CA MET A 239 13.55 -3.33 -8.70
C MET A 239 14.56 -2.18 -8.78
N VAL A 240 14.95 -1.58 -7.65
CA VAL A 240 15.99 -0.55 -7.59
C VAL A 240 17.32 -1.08 -8.13
N LEU A 241 17.75 -2.26 -7.66
CA LEU A 241 18.98 -2.88 -8.13
C LEU A 241 18.91 -3.22 -9.63
N LYS A 242 17.76 -3.69 -10.12
CA LYS A 242 17.57 -3.94 -11.56
C LYS A 242 17.75 -2.64 -12.35
N LYS A 243 17.06 -1.57 -11.98
CA LYS A 243 17.18 -0.25 -12.65
C LYS A 243 18.61 0.31 -12.57
N ALA A 244 19.33 0.07 -11.46
CA ALA A 244 20.72 0.45 -11.32
C ALA A 244 21.66 -0.32 -12.29
N VAL A 245 21.45 -1.64 -12.42
CA VAL A 245 22.28 -2.48 -13.32
C VAL A 245 21.99 -2.20 -14.79
N THR A 246 20.72 -1.90 -15.14
CA THR A 246 20.35 -1.51 -16.52
C THR A 246 20.72 -0.07 -16.88
N GLY A 247 21.21 0.72 -15.92
CA GLY A 247 21.58 2.12 -16.15
C GLY A 247 20.41 3.11 -16.18
N GLU A 248 19.19 2.64 -15.83
CA GLU A 248 18.01 3.51 -15.72
C GLU A 248 18.09 4.45 -14.50
N ILE A 249 18.86 4.07 -13.48
CA ILE A 249 19.17 4.89 -12.30
C ILE A 249 20.68 4.89 -12.11
N ASP A 250 21.30 6.07 -12.04
CA ASP A 250 22.70 6.20 -11.62
C ASP A 250 22.82 6.04 -10.10
N PHE A 251 22.93 4.78 -9.68
CA PHE A 251 23.09 4.40 -8.27
C PHE A 251 24.57 4.35 -7.87
N PHE A 252 25.43 3.88 -8.77
CA PHE A 252 26.84 3.61 -8.45
C PHE A 252 27.72 4.86 -8.49
N GLY A 253 27.37 5.87 -9.30
CA GLY A 253 28.08 7.14 -9.36
C GLY A 253 28.05 7.87 -8.00
N PRO A 254 26.87 8.23 -7.49
CA PRO A 254 26.71 8.83 -6.16
C PRO A 254 27.32 7.99 -5.03
N ALA A 255 27.15 6.68 -5.05
CA ALA A 255 27.72 5.78 -4.03
C ALA A 255 29.25 5.83 -4.00
N LYS A 256 29.91 5.90 -5.17
CA LYS A 256 31.37 6.09 -5.25
C LYS A 256 31.81 7.44 -4.72
N ASN A 257 31.04 8.50 -4.98
CA ASN A 257 31.35 9.84 -4.47
C ASN A 257 31.26 9.90 -2.96
N VAL A 258 30.18 9.37 -2.37
CA VAL A 258 30.05 9.25 -0.91
C VAL A 258 31.19 8.42 -0.31
N ALA A 259 31.56 7.30 -0.93
CA ALA A 259 32.70 6.51 -0.46
C ALA A 259 34.03 7.28 -0.48
N LYS A 260 34.25 8.15 -1.49
CA LYS A 260 35.42 9.05 -1.55
C LYS A 260 35.36 10.12 -0.46
N GLU A 261 34.22 10.73 -0.23
CA GLU A 261 34.01 11.70 0.85
C GLU A 261 34.30 11.11 2.22
N LEU A 262 33.80 9.91 2.49
CA LEU A 262 34.07 9.21 3.77
C LEU A 262 35.54 8.84 3.97
N MET A 263 36.31 8.70 2.88
CA MET A 263 37.75 8.44 2.93
C MET A 263 38.59 9.73 2.88
N SER A 264 37.97 10.88 2.67
CA SER A 264 38.66 12.17 2.66
C SER A 264 38.81 12.73 4.07
N ILE A 265 39.75 13.67 4.25
CA ILE A 265 39.86 14.42 5.50
C ILE A 265 38.58 15.25 5.64
N PRO A 266 37.86 15.19 6.80
CA PRO A 266 36.65 15.96 6.98
C PRO A 266 36.90 17.45 6.76
N SER A 267 36.18 18.06 5.83
CA SER A 267 36.13 19.52 5.69
C SER A 267 35.00 20.04 6.55
N PHE A 268 35.32 20.93 7.48
CA PHE A 268 34.32 21.62 8.31
C PHE A 268 33.81 22.85 7.55
N GLU A 269 33.13 22.63 6.44
CA GLU A 269 32.42 23.69 5.73
C GLU A 269 31.07 23.97 6.42
N GLU A 270 30.72 25.24 6.54
CA GLU A 270 29.41 25.63 7.05
C GLU A 270 28.32 25.14 6.05
N PRO A 271 27.14 24.71 6.57
CA PRO A 271 26.06 24.28 5.72
C PRO A 271 25.66 25.35 4.72
N SER A 272 25.63 25.02 3.44
CA SER A 272 25.23 25.94 2.36
C SER A 272 23.76 26.38 2.38
N ASN A 273 22.94 25.81 3.26
CA ASN A 273 21.52 26.09 3.40
C ASN A 273 21.25 26.78 4.74
N GLU A 274 20.66 28.00 4.69
CA GLU A 274 20.29 28.78 5.88
C GLU A 274 19.45 28.01 6.91
N ILE A 275 18.59 27.10 6.45
CA ILE A 275 17.74 26.25 7.32
C ILE A 275 18.60 25.36 8.24
N PHE A 276 19.80 24.96 7.80
CA PHE A 276 20.70 24.10 8.55
C PHE A 276 21.89 24.84 9.15
N SER A 277 21.96 26.18 9.01
CA SER A 277 23.07 26.99 9.51
C SER A 277 23.28 26.90 11.03
N GLU A 278 22.21 26.58 11.78
CA GLU A 278 22.24 26.36 13.23
C GLU A 278 22.72 24.96 13.63
N PHE A 279 22.74 24.00 12.68
CA PHE A 279 23.22 22.64 12.93
C PHE A 279 24.70 22.53 12.57
N LYS A 280 25.56 22.62 13.56
CA LYS A 280 26.96 22.23 13.38
C LYS A 280 27.01 20.71 13.15
N VAL A 281 27.30 20.30 11.94
CA VAL A 281 27.53 18.89 11.64
C VAL A 281 28.85 18.51 12.27
N VAL A 282 28.80 17.85 13.42
CA VAL A 282 29.93 17.12 13.99
C VAL A 282 29.87 15.73 13.35
N LEU A 283 30.69 15.51 12.36
CA LEU A 283 30.99 14.17 11.85
C LEU A 283 32.11 13.55 12.68
#